data_628ed84b8e361c2f2431862cdf263b0c
#
_entry.id   628ed84b8e361c2f2431862cdf263b0c
#
_cell.length_a   1.000
_cell.length_b   1.000
_cell.length_c   1.000
_cell.angle_alpha   90.00
_cell.angle_beta   90.00
_cell.angle_gamma   90.00
#
_symmetry.space_group_name_H-M   'P 1'
#
loop_
_entity.id
_entity.type
_entity.pdbx_description
1 polymer ?
#
loop_
_entity_poly.entity_id
_entity_poly.type
_entity_poly.pdbx_seq_one_letter_code
_entity_poly.pdbx_strand_id
1 'polypeptide(L)'
;MNRFENQTAVITGGATGIGFAIAEKLAEEGAKIWILDRDKASSEMAAQSLRYKGYKADSIGADVSDETEVKAAFDKISKDGDCSIVVNSAGIVGPNGINTTEVDLADFEKTCRINLTGSFLIAKYALKVMLPNKYGRILLIASIAGKEGNAGMVAYSASKAGVIGIVKSVGKEYAESGVTINAVAPATIMTSMVEKMEPQQIKYMTDKIPMKRCGKLEEIANLAAWIVSKEASFNTGFTFDMTGGRAVY
;
A
#
# COMPACT_ATOMS: atom_id res chain seq x y z
N MET A 1 19.95 2.23 11.91
CA MET A 1 20.02 3.57 11.27
C MET A 1 18.62 4.19 11.35
N ASN A 2 18.46 5.36 11.97
CA ASN A 2 17.13 5.99 12.11
C ASN A 2 16.82 6.86 10.88
N ARG A 3 16.55 6.21 9.73
CA ARG A 3 16.25 6.92 8.45
C ARG A 3 15.03 7.84 8.53
N PHE A 4 14.09 7.52 9.41
CA PHE A 4 12.79 8.19 9.53
C PHE A 4 12.60 8.93 10.85
N GLU A 5 13.68 9.24 11.55
CA GLU A 5 13.61 10.03 12.79
C GLU A 5 12.92 11.37 12.55
N ASN A 6 11.98 11.72 13.44
CA ASN A 6 11.11 12.91 13.35
C ASN A 6 10.17 12.93 12.13
N GLN A 7 9.90 11.79 11.50
CA GLN A 7 8.92 11.66 10.43
C GLN A 7 7.68 10.90 10.91
N THR A 8 6.51 11.31 10.42
CA THR A 8 5.24 10.59 10.65
C THR A 8 4.84 9.85 9.39
N ALA A 9 4.55 8.56 9.53
CA ALA A 9 4.10 7.69 8.48
C ALA A 9 2.66 7.20 8.73
N VAL A 10 1.81 7.34 7.72
CA VAL A 10 0.43 6.83 7.69
C VAL A 10 0.38 5.58 6.83
N ILE A 11 -0.09 4.47 7.39
CA ILE A 11 -0.16 3.19 6.71
C ILE A 11 -1.62 2.72 6.66
N THR A 12 -2.23 2.73 5.46
CA THR A 12 -3.59 2.18 5.30
C THR A 12 -3.54 0.68 5.07
N GLY A 13 -4.57 -0.05 5.51
CA GLY A 13 -4.50 -1.51 5.56
C GLY A 13 -3.35 -1.99 6.44
N GLY A 14 -2.99 -1.17 7.43
CA GLY A 14 -1.82 -1.37 8.29
C GLY A 14 -2.04 -2.33 9.44
N ALA A 15 -3.25 -2.86 9.62
CA ALA A 15 -3.54 -3.78 10.71
C ALA A 15 -2.88 -5.15 10.55
N THR A 16 -2.64 -5.60 9.32
CA THR A 16 -2.10 -6.94 9.02
C THR A 16 -1.24 -6.99 7.77
N GLY A 17 -0.58 -8.12 7.54
CA GLY A 17 0.08 -8.47 6.28
C GLY A 17 1.14 -7.46 5.83
N ILE A 18 1.08 -7.07 4.55
CA ILE A 18 2.06 -6.16 3.93
C ILE A 18 2.07 -4.80 4.63
N GLY A 19 0.88 -4.23 4.91
CA GLY A 19 0.77 -2.92 5.56
C GLY A 19 1.42 -2.92 6.95
N PHE A 20 1.14 -3.94 7.77
CA PHE A 20 1.73 -4.05 9.11
C PHE A 20 3.25 -4.24 9.07
N ALA A 21 3.75 -5.08 8.16
CA ALA A 21 5.20 -5.29 8.01
C ALA A 21 5.93 -3.99 7.59
N ILE A 22 5.32 -3.19 6.72
CA ILE A 22 5.86 -1.87 6.36
C ILE A 22 5.80 -0.92 7.56
N ALA A 23 4.68 -0.88 8.29
CA ALA A 23 4.54 -0.04 9.49
C ALA A 23 5.60 -0.36 10.53
N GLU A 24 5.81 -1.65 10.82
CA GLU A 24 6.83 -2.12 11.75
C GLU A 24 8.23 -1.72 11.30
N LYS A 25 8.57 -1.93 10.02
CA LYS A 25 9.87 -1.55 9.47
C LYS A 25 10.15 -0.06 9.56
N LEU A 26 9.17 0.79 9.26
CA LEU A 26 9.32 2.24 9.38
C LEU A 26 9.45 2.67 10.84
N ALA A 27 8.72 2.02 11.77
CA ALA A 27 8.83 2.25 13.20
C ALA A 27 10.21 1.88 13.75
N GLU A 28 10.76 0.72 13.36
CA GLU A 28 12.13 0.29 13.69
C GLU A 28 13.19 1.31 13.26
N GLU A 29 12.91 2.06 12.20
CA GLU A 29 13.81 3.07 11.67
C GLU A 29 13.45 4.50 12.11
N GLY A 30 12.63 4.63 13.16
CA GLY A 30 12.41 5.87 13.89
C GLY A 30 11.14 6.67 13.52
N ALA A 31 10.31 6.18 12.59
CA ALA A 31 9.06 6.87 12.26
C ALA A 31 8.02 6.76 13.40
N LYS A 32 7.24 7.84 13.58
CA LYS A 32 5.95 7.75 14.27
C LYS A 32 4.92 7.16 13.29
N ILE A 33 4.16 6.15 13.72
CA ILE A 33 3.23 5.42 12.87
C ILE A 33 1.77 5.77 13.18
N TRP A 34 0.99 6.01 12.13
CA TRP A 34 -0.46 5.97 12.16
C TRP A 34 -0.97 4.77 11.37
N ILE A 35 -1.58 3.81 12.07
CA ILE A 35 -2.27 2.67 11.45
C ILE A 35 -3.68 3.11 11.08
N LEU A 36 -4.01 3.07 9.79
CA LEU A 36 -5.35 3.36 9.31
C LEU A 36 -5.94 2.08 8.72
N ASP A 37 -7.04 1.61 9.28
CA ASP A 37 -7.74 0.42 8.79
C ASP A 37 -9.25 0.56 8.99
N ARG A 38 -10.02 -0.09 8.15
CA ARG A 38 -11.49 -0.12 8.27
C ARG A 38 -11.90 -0.81 9.57
N ASP A 39 -11.21 -1.86 9.97
CA ASP A 39 -11.40 -2.52 11.25
C ASP A 39 -10.65 -1.75 12.35
N LYS A 40 -11.40 -0.90 13.06
CA LYS A 40 -10.89 -0.09 14.15
C LYS A 40 -10.26 -0.93 15.27
N ALA A 41 -10.82 -2.09 15.58
CA ALA A 41 -10.28 -2.94 16.63
C ALA A 41 -8.93 -3.53 16.21
N SER A 42 -8.84 -4.06 15.02
CA SER A 42 -7.58 -4.59 14.46
C SER A 42 -6.53 -3.51 14.31
N SER A 43 -6.90 -2.28 13.89
CA SER A 43 -5.93 -1.18 13.78
C SER A 43 -5.37 -0.77 15.14
N GLU A 44 -6.20 -0.72 16.19
CA GLU A 44 -5.74 -0.43 17.55
C GLU A 44 -4.84 -1.54 18.10
N MET A 45 -5.18 -2.81 17.88
CA MET A 45 -4.33 -3.94 18.28
C MET A 45 -2.95 -3.87 17.60
N ALA A 46 -2.90 -3.51 16.31
CA ALA A 46 -1.65 -3.34 15.58
C ALA A 46 -0.81 -2.18 16.15
N ALA A 47 -1.43 -1.02 16.40
CA ALA A 47 -0.75 0.11 17.03
C ALA A 47 -0.26 -0.23 18.43
N GLN A 48 -1.07 -0.96 19.23
CA GLN A 48 -0.66 -1.42 20.55
C GLN A 48 0.54 -2.38 20.49
N SER A 49 0.58 -3.28 19.50
CA SER A 49 1.72 -4.17 19.28
C SER A 49 3.01 -3.39 19.00
N LEU A 50 2.94 -2.32 18.20
CA LEU A 50 4.08 -1.44 17.95
C LEU A 50 4.51 -0.69 19.22
N ARG A 51 3.55 -0.16 19.98
CA ARG A 51 3.83 0.52 21.26
C ARG A 51 4.48 -0.42 22.28
N TYR A 52 4.05 -1.68 22.33
CA TYR A 52 4.64 -2.70 23.22
C TYR A 52 6.12 -2.98 22.89
N LYS A 53 6.52 -2.81 21.62
CA LYS A 53 7.92 -2.88 21.15
C LYS A 53 8.71 -1.58 21.41
N GLY A 54 8.10 -0.56 22.01
CA GLY A 54 8.72 0.74 22.31
C GLY A 54 8.61 1.78 21.20
N TYR A 55 7.86 1.50 20.13
CA TYR A 55 7.68 2.43 19.02
C TYR A 55 6.53 3.42 19.26
N LYS A 56 6.57 4.59 18.62
CA LYS A 56 5.47 5.56 18.65
C LYS A 56 4.43 5.17 17.61
N ALA A 57 3.24 4.78 18.04
CA ALA A 57 2.17 4.38 17.12
C ALA A 57 0.79 4.74 17.65
N ASP A 58 -0.08 5.18 16.75
CA ASP A 58 -1.50 5.48 16.95
C ASP A 58 -2.35 4.81 15.87
N SER A 59 -3.67 4.81 16.05
CA SER A 59 -4.60 4.20 15.10
C SER A 59 -5.81 5.07 14.78
N ILE A 60 -6.36 4.85 13.59
CA ILE A 60 -7.63 5.43 13.14
C ILE A 60 -8.42 4.35 12.41
N GLY A 61 -9.69 4.15 12.82
CA GLY A 61 -10.66 3.39 12.03
C GLY A 61 -11.20 4.26 10.91
N ALA A 62 -10.95 3.87 9.63
CA ALA A 62 -11.49 4.58 8.47
C ALA A 62 -11.52 3.67 7.23
N ASP A 63 -12.62 3.79 6.45
CA ASP A 63 -12.73 3.18 5.12
C ASP A 63 -12.06 4.08 4.09
N VAL A 64 -11.05 3.57 3.40
CA VAL A 64 -10.31 4.32 2.36
C VAL A 64 -11.21 4.70 1.17
N SER A 65 -12.34 4.06 0.99
CA SER A 65 -13.31 4.34 -0.08
C SER A 65 -14.36 5.39 0.29
N ASP A 66 -14.36 5.86 1.54
CA ASP A 66 -15.20 6.97 2.01
C ASP A 66 -14.38 8.26 2.13
N GLU A 67 -14.68 9.24 1.27
CA GLU A 67 -13.93 10.49 1.24
C GLU A 67 -14.03 11.28 2.54
N THR A 68 -15.18 11.22 3.24
CA THR A 68 -15.39 11.94 4.50
C THR A 68 -14.51 11.36 5.60
N GLU A 69 -14.45 10.03 5.70
CA GLU A 69 -13.63 9.36 6.69
C GLU A 69 -12.13 9.57 6.41
N VAL A 70 -11.71 9.46 5.14
CA VAL A 70 -10.33 9.74 4.74
C VAL A 70 -9.95 11.19 5.08
N LYS A 71 -10.79 12.15 4.74
CA LYS A 71 -10.56 13.57 5.08
C LYS A 71 -10.40 13.75 6.59
N ALA A 72 -11.33 13.22 7.38
CA ALA A 72 -11.29 13.33 8.84
C ALA A 72 -10.04 12.69 9.45
N ALA A 73 -9.57 11.56 8.89
CA ALA A 73 -8.34 10.92 9.31
C ALA A 73 -7.12 11.81 9.07
N PHE A 74 -6.97 12.38 7.87
CA PHE A 74 -5.85 13.28 7.58
C PHE A 74 -5.92 14.59 8.36
N ASP A 75 -7.12 15.15 8.59
CA ASP A 75 -7.32 16.32 9.44
C ASP A 75 -6.89 16.06 10.91
N LYS A 76 -7.11 14.84 11.41
CA LYS A 76 -6.66 14.43 12.75
C LYS A 76 -5.14 14.26 12.78
N ILE A 77 -4.56 13.57 11.81
CA ILE A 77 -3.12 13.30 11.73
C ILE A 77 -2.33 14.61 11.64
N SER A 78 -2.78 15.56 10.83
CA SER A 78 -2.13 16.86 10.65
C SER A 78 -2.10 17.72 11.92
N LYS A 79 -3.02 17.51 12.85
CA LYS A 79 -3.01 18.19 14.16
C LYS A 79 -1.97 17.62 15.12
N ASP A 80 -1.53 16.40 14.87
CA ASP A 80 -0.56 15.68 15.69
C ASP A 80 0.88 15.81 15.15
N GLY A 81 1.05 16.48 14.04
CA GLY A 81 2.35 16.75 13.40
C GLY A 81 2.34 16.60 11.88
N ASP A 82 3.49 16.82 11.29
CA ASP A 82 3.66 16.76 9.83
C ASP A 82 3.59 15.32 9.33
N CYS A 83 2.68 15.04 8.40
CA CYS A 83 2.63 13.78 7.68
C CYS A 83 3.68 13.77 6.57
N SER A 84 4.75 13.00 6.76
CA SER A 84 5.89 12.93 5.84
C SER A 84 5.81 11.73 4.88
N ILE A 85 5.17 10.65 5.31
CA ILE A 85 5.10 9.38 4.57
C ILE A 85 3.67 8.87 4.57
N VAL A 86 3.20 8.41 3.41
CA VAL A 86 1.93 7.69 3.28
C VAL A 86 2.15 6.42 2.47
N VAL A 87 1.77 5.28 3.03
CA VAL A 87 1.75 3.99 2.34
C VAL A 87 0.32 3.49 2.25
N ASN A 88 -0.22 3.38 1.05
CA ASN A 88 -1.55 2.81 0.84
C ASN A 88 -1.45 1.32 0.51
N SER A 89 -1.66 0.48 1.53
CA SER A 89 -1.71 -0.97 1.41
C SER A 89 -3.13 -1.54 1.50
N ALA A 90 -4.12 -0.69 1.78
CA ALA A 90 -5.52 -1.11 1.81
C ALA A 90 -5.99 -1.59 0.44
N GLY A 91 -6.68 -2.71 0.43
CA GLY A 91 -7.23 -3.30 -0.79
C GLY A 91 -7.83 -4.67 -0.57
N ILE A 92 -8.61 -5.13 -1.53
CA ILE A 92 -9.23 -6.45 -1.57
C ILE A 92 -8.93 -7.15 -2.90
N VAL A 93 -8.96 -8.47 -2.90
CA VAL A 93 -8.79 -9.27 -4.11
C VAL A 93 -10.08 -9.23 -4.98
N GLY A 94 -11.24 -9.17 -4.33
CA GLY A 94 -12.52 -9.27 -5.01
C GLY A 94 -12.76 -10.69 -5.60
N PRO A 95 -13.62 -10.81 -6.62
CA PRO A 95 -13.87 -12.09 -7.30
C PRO A 95 -12.58 -12.68 -7.86
N ASN A 96 -12.35 -13.96 -7.60
CA ASN A 96 -11.15 -14.68 -8.00
C ASN A 96 -11.48 -16.07 -8.54
N GLY A 97 -10.87 -16.44 -9.66
CA GLY A 97 -11.14 -17.71 -10.35
C GLY A 97 -12.48 -17.74 -11.10
N ILE A 98 -13.05 -16.57 -11.41
CA ILE A 98 -14.34 -16.41 -12.08
C ILE A 98 -14.13 -15.79 -13.46
N ASN A 99 -14.79 -16.33 -14.50
CA ASN A 99 -14.73 -15.75 -15.84
C ASN A 99 -15.41 -14.39 -15.88
N THR A 100 -14.91 -13.49 -16.74
CA THR A 100 -15.43 -12.11 -16.85
C THR A 100 -16.94 -12.05 -17.09
N THR A 101 -17.50 -13.00 -17.84
CA THR A 101 -18.95 -13.10 -18.13
C THR A 101 -19.81 -13.42 -16.91
N GLU A 102 -19.20 -13.89 -15.82
CA GLU A 102 -19.88 -14.35 -14.60
C GLU A 102 -19.62 -13.39 -13.41
N VAL A 103 -18.79 -12.35 -13.60
CA VAL A 103 -18.51 -11.38 -12.55
C VAL A 103 -19.66 -10.39 -12.41
N ASP A 104 -20.27 -10.33 -11.23
CA ASP A 104 -21.30 -9.35 -10.92
C ASP A 104 -20.75 -7.93 -10.97
N LEU A 105 -21.51 -7.00 -11.56
CA LEU A 105 -21.15 -5.59 -11.64
C LEU A 105 -20.88 -4.99 -10.25
N ALA A 106 -21.70 -5.33 -9.27
CA ALA A 106 -21.55 -4.84 -7.90
C ALA A 106 -20.20 -5.25 -7.27
N ASP A 107 -19.74 -6.47 -7.54
CA ASP A 107 -18.44 -6.96 -7.06
C ASP A 107 -17.26 -6.28 -7.79
N PHE A 108 -17.40 -6.05 -9.10
CA PHE A 108 -16.44 -5.28 -9.88
C PHE A 108 -16.32 -3.85 -9.33
N GLU A 109 -17.46 -3.16 -9.17
CA GLU A 109 -17.52 -1.80 -8.64
C GLU A 109 -16.96 -1.70 -7.21
N LYS A 110 -17.31 -2.63 -6.33
CA LYS A 110 -16.80 -2.70 -4.97
C LYS A 110 -15.27 -2.83 -4.95
N THR A 111 -14.73 -3.70 -5.80
CA THR A 111 -13.28 -3.90 -5.91
C THR A 111 -12.59 -2.63 -6.41
N CYS A 112 -13.13 -2.00 -7.45
CA CYS A 112 -12.62 -0.72 -7.96
C CYS A 112 -12.76 0.41 -6.94
N ARG A 113 -13.88 0.49 -6.23
CA ARG A 113 -14.12 1.50 -5.20
C ARG A 113 -13.05 1.44 -4.10
N ILE A 114 -12.76 0.26 -3.57
CA ILE A 114 -11.78 0.10 -2.50
C ILE A 114 -10.36 0.30 -3.03
N ASN A 115 -9.98 -0.42 -4.10
CA ASN A 115 -8.60 -0.45 -4.55
C ASN A 115 -8.20 0.81 -5.32
N LEU A 116 -9.06 1.30 -6.23
CA LEU A 116 -8.74 2.41 -7.13
C LEU A 116 -9.17 3.74 -6.56
N THR A 117 -10.49 3.90 -6.24
CA THR A 117 -10.98 5.15 -5.67
C THR A 117 -10.34 5.41 -4.31
N GLY A 118 -10.18 4.38 -3.46
CA GLY A 118 -9.47 4.51 -2.19
C GLY A 118 -8.02 4.98 -2.39
N SER A 119 -7.29 4.42 -3.35
CA SER A 119 -5.92 4.87 -3.64
C SER A 119 -5.87 6.33 -4.12
N PHE A 120 -6.85 6.74 -4.93
CA PHE A 120 -6.98 8.14 -5.35
C PHE A 120 -7.24 9.06 -4.15
N LEU A 121 -8.18 8.73 -3.27
CA LEU A 121 -8.50 9.54 -2.09
C LEU A 121 -7.31 9.66 -1.15
N ILE A 122 -6.61 8.57 -0.88
CA ILE A 122 -5.41 8.58 -0.05
C ILE A 122 -4.32 9.46 -0.68
N ALA A 123 -4.04 9.34 -1.98
CA ALA A 123 -3.07 10.19 -2.66
C ALA A 123 -3.49 11.67 -2.62
N LYS A 124 -4.78 11.99 -2.87
CA LYS A 124 -5.35 13.34 -2.82
C LYS A 124 -5.14 14.01 -1.46
N TYR A 125 -5.47 13.31 -0.37
CA TYR A 125 -5.36 13.89 0.97
C TYR A 125 -3.94 13.89 1.50
N ALA A 126 -3.11 12.92 1.13
CA ALA A 126 -1.67 12.94 1.38
C ALA A 126 -1.02 14.18 0.75
N LEU A 127 -1.28 14.44 -0.52
CA LEU A 127 -0.78 15.63 -1.22
C LEU A 127 -1.20 16.92 -0.53
N LYS A 128 -2.48 17.05 -0.13
CA LYS A 128 -2.98 18.25 0.55
C LYS A 128 -2.19 18.60 1.83
N VAL A 129 -1.76 17.60 2.58
CA VAL A 129 -1.02 17.81 3.84
C VAL A 129 0.49 17.90 3.64
N MET A 130 1.04 17.33 2.54
CA MET A 130 2.47 17.32 2.27
C MET A 130 2.97 18.54 1.47
N LEU A 131 2.16 19.05 0.53
CA LEU A 131 2.55 20.15 -0.35
C LEU A 131 2.95 21.44 0.39
N PRO A 132 2.25 21.87 1.46
CA PRO A 132 2.68 23.05 2.23
C PRO A 132 4.10 22.93 2.79
N ASN A 133 4.52 21.72 3.17
CA ASN A 133 5.83 21.42 3.75
C ASN A 133 6.91 21.16 2.70
N LYS A 134 6.55 21.15 1.40
CA LYS A 134 7.45 20.85 0.27
C LYS A 134 8.24 19.54 0.46
N TYR A 135 7.66 18.58 1.16
CA TYR A 135 8.24 17.27 1.41
C TYR A 135 7.13 16.24 1.61
N GLY A 136 7.26 15.11 0.95
CA GLY A 136 6.38 13.97 1.13
C GLY A 136 6.81 12.76 0.33
N ARG A 137 6.45 11.58 0.82
CA ARG A 137 6.72 10.30 0.18
C ARG A 137 5.45 9.47 0.19
N ILE A 138 4.90 9.20 -0.98
CA ILE A 138 3.67 8.43 -1.16
C ILE A 138 4.02 7.12 -1.86
N LEU A 139 3.60 6.01 -1.27
CA LEU A 139 3.73 4.67 -1.86
C LEU A 139 2.36 4.01 -1.96
N LEU A 140 1.98 3.61 -3.17
CA LEU A 140 0.76 2.83 -3.40
C LEU A 140 1.12 1.37 -3.68
N ILE A 141 0.48 0.43 -2.98
CA ILE A 141 0.65 -1.00 -3.25
C ILE A 141 -0.24 -1.40 -4.44
N ALA A 142 0.40 -1.50 -5.61
CA ALA A 142 -0.21 -2.02 -6.82
C ALA A 142 -0.22 -3.57 -6.82
N SER A 143 0.04 -4.20 -7.93
CA SER A 143 0.20 -5.66 -8.08
C SER A 143 0.79 -5.97 -9.45
N ILE A 144 1.46 -7.11 -9.58
CA ILE A 144 1.80 -7.69 -10.88
C ILE A 144 0.55 -7.89 -11.76
N ALA A 145 -0.61 -8.18 -11.14
CA ALA A 145 -1.88 -8.29 -11.84
C ALA A 145 -2.32 -6.99 -12.54
N GLY A 146 -1.86 -5.83 -12.04
CA GLY A 146 -2.09 -4.54 -12.71
C GLY A 146 -1.19 -4.30 -13.92
N LYS A 147 -0.09 -5.05 -14.06
CA LYS A 147 0.81 -4.99 -15.22
C LYS A 147 0.45 -6.02 -16.28
N GLU A 148 0.29 -7.27 -15.88
CA GLU A 148 0.09 -8.41 -16.79
C GLU A 148 -1.38 -8.79 -17.01
N GLY A 149 -2.26 -8.43 -16.06
CA GLY A 149 -3.57 -9.05 -15.95
C GLY A 149 -3.49 -10.49 -15.44
N ASN A 150 -4.45 -10.88 -14.61
CA ASN A 150 -4.61 -12.29 -14.22
C ASN A 150 -5.96 -12.79 -14.68
N ALA A 151 -5.98 -13.90 -15.41
CA ALA A 151 -7.24 -14.59 -15.78
C ALA A 151 -8.05 -14.92 -14.52
N GLY A 152 -9.35 -14.71 -14.56
CA GLY A 152 -10.26 -14.90 -13.45
C GLY A 152 -10.22 -13.80 -12.37
N MET A 153 -9.54 -12.67 -12.61
CA MET A 153 -9.38 -11.58 -11.64
C MET A 153 -9.57 -10.20 -12.32
N VAL A 154 -10.53 -10.05 -13.20
CA VAL A 154 -10.69 -8.84 -14.02
C VAL A 154 -10.84 -7.57 -13.18
N ALA A 155 -11.65 -7.58 -12.12
CA ALA A 155 -11.86 -6.42 -11.26
C ALA A 155 -10.57 -6.01 -10.53
N TYR A 156 -9.87 -6.98 -9.97
CA TYR A 156 -8.58 -6.75 -9.30
C TYR A 156 -7.53 -6.19 -10.26
N SER A 157 -7.35 -6.85 -11.41
CA SER A 157 -6.37 -6.46 -12.42
C SER A 157 -6.63 -5.03 -12.92
N ALA A 158 -7.90 -4.72 -13.27
CA ALA A 158 -8.31 -3.39 -13.68
C ALA A 158 -8.04 -2.33 -12.60
N SER A 159 -8.42 -2.62 -11.34
CA SER A 159 -8.21 -1.70 -10.23
C SER A 159 -6.72 -1.42 -9.99
N LYS A 160 -5.87 -2.44 -10.03
CA LYS A 160 -4.41 -2.30 -9.81
C LYS A 160 -3.68 -1.66 -11.00
N ALA A 161 -4.16 -1.86 -12.23
CA ALA A 161 -3.71 -1.11 -13.41
C ALA A 161 -4.04 0.39 -13.27
N GLY A 162 -5.24 0.72 -12.78
CA GLY A 162 -5.64 2.10 -12.47
C GLY A 162 -4.75 2.76 -11.41
N VAL A 163 -4.35 2.02 -10.37
CA VAL A 163 -3.39 2.52 -9.35
C VAL A 163 -2.05 2.90 -10.00
N ILE A 164 -1.54 2.09 -10.93
CA ILE A 164 -0.33 2.40 -11.69
C ILE A 164 -0.53 3.69 -12.53
N GLY A 165 -1.72 3.87 -13.13
CA GLY A 165 -2.09 5.08 -13.85
C GLY A 165 -2.07 6.33 -12.96
N ILE A 166 -2.66 6.25 -11.75
CA ILE A 166 -2.63 7.34 -10.74
C ILE A 166 -1.18 7.75 -10.45
N VAL A 167 -0.31 6.79 -10.16
CA VAL A 167 1.10 7.05 -9.83
C VAL A 167 1.81 7.79 -10.96
N LYS A 168 1.63 7.36 -12.19
CA LYS A 168 2.24 7.99 -13.37
C LYS A 168 1.77 9.43 -13.59
N SER A 169 0.47 9.69 -13.41
CA SER A 169 -0.11 11.01 -13.57
C SER A 169 0.36 11.96 -12.46
N VAL A 170 0.11 11.58 -11.23
CA VAL A 170 0.43 12.40 -10.04
C VAL A 170 1.94 12.65 -9.92
N GLY A 171 2.78 11.65 -10.23
CA GLY A 171 4.23 11.82 -10.21
C GLY A 171 4.73 12.90 -11.17
N LYS A 172 4.08 13.08 -12.33
CA LYS A 172 4.38 14.16 -13.28
C LYS A 172 3.82 15.51 -12.82
N GLU A 173 2.59 15.53 -12.30
CA GLU A 173 1.92 16.74 -11.84
C GLU A 173 2.68 17.45 -10.72
N TYR A 174 3.31 16.67 -9.83
CA TYR A 174 3.94 17.19 -8.62
C TYR A 174 5.48 17.01 -8.60
N ALA A 175 6.12 16.76 -9.74
CA ALA A 175 7.56 16.49 -9.82
C ALA A 175 8.45 17.58 -9.20
N GLU A 176 8.03 18.84 -9.26
CA GLU A 176 8.78 19.99 -8.74
C GLU A 176 8.39 20.37 -7.30
N SER A 177 7.43 19.66 -6.69
CA SER A 177 6.85 20.05 -5.39
C SER A 177 7.68 19.61 -4.17
N GLY A 178 8.67 18.74 -4.34
CA GLY A 178 9.37 18.05 -3.24
C GLY A 178 8.64 16.80 -2.73
N VAL A 179 7.41 16.51 -3.24
CA VAL A 179 6.65 15.30 -2.93
C VAL A 179 6.84 14.28 -4.06
N THR A 180 7.15 13.03 -3.70
CA THR A 180 7.23 11.93 -4.67
C THR A 180 6.12 10.92 -4.43
N ILE A 181 5.60 10.33 -5.52
CA ILE A 181 4.65 9.24 -5.47
C ILE A 181 5.15 8.08 -6.34
N ASN A 182 5.18 6.88 -5.78
CA ASN A 182 5.59 5.67 -6.48
C ASN A 182 4.65 4.52 -6.13
N ALA A 183 4.77 3.41 -6.86
CA ALA A 183 4.09 2.17 -6.54
C ALA A 183 5.08 1.01 -6.39
N VAL A 184 4.66 -0.01 -5.67
CA VAL A 184 5.25 -1.36 -5.75
C VAL A 184 4.22 -2.29 -6.36
N ALA A 185 4.64 -3.10 -7.33
CA ALA A 185 3.85 -4.17 -7.94
C ALA A 185 4.38 -5.53 -7.51
N PRO A 186 3.92 -6.07 -6.36
CA PRO A 186 4.38 -7.37 -5.91
C PRO A 186 3.73 -8.51 -6.69
N ALA A 187 4.46 -9.62 -6.83
CA ALA A 187 3.87 -10.93 -7.06
C ALA A 187 3.28 -11.45 -5.73
N THR A 188 3.17 -12.76 -5.55
CA THR A 188 2.65 -13.32 -4.30
C THR A 188 3.64 -13.12 -3.16
N ILE A 189 3.19 -12.46 -2.10
CA ILE A 189 3.92 -12.29 -0.84
C ILE A 189 3.33 -13.26 0.19
N MET A 190 4.19 -13.94 0.93
CA MET A 190 3.80 -14.88 1.99
C MET A 190 3.24 -14.10 3.18
N THR A 191 1.93 -13.98 3.22
CA THR A 191 1.16 -13.42 4.32
C THR A 191 0.42 -14.53 5.05
N SER A 192 -0.10 -14.27 6.25
CA SER A 192 -0.93 -15.24 6.98
C SER A 192 -2.16 -15.72 6.20
N MET A 193 -2.64 -14.93 5.24
CA MET A 193 -3.71 -15.35 4.33
C MET A 193 -3.19 -16.39 3.33
N VAL A 194 -2.01 -16.18 2.74
CA VAL A 194 -1.41 -17.10 1.77
C VAL A 194 -0.97 -18.39 2.45
N GLU A 195 -0.44 -18.32 3.67
CA GLU A 195 -0.04 -19.50 4.47
C GLU A 195 -1.20 -20.48 4.73
N LYS A 196 -2.44 -19.96 4.78
CA LYS A 196 -3.64 -20.77 5.00
C LYS A 196 -4.24 -21.35 3.72
N MET A 197 -3.67 -21.03 2.55
CA MET A 197 -4.13 -21.57 1.27
C MET A 197 -3.65 -23.01 1.08
N GLU A 198 -4.40 -23.76 0.25
CA GLU A 198 -3.99 -25.11 -0.14
C GLU A 198 -2.64 -25.11 -0.85
N PRO A 199 -1.75 -26.10 -0.57
CA PRO A 199 -0.42 -26.18 -1.17
C PRO A 199 -0.42 -26.11 -2.70
N GLN A 200 -1.45 -26.68 -3.34
CA GLN A 200 -1.58 -26.63 -4.80
C GLN A 200 -1.82 -25.19 -5.32
N GLN A 201 -2.55 -24.36 -4.57
CA GLN A 201 -2.76 -22.95 -4.93
C GLN A 201 -1.48 -22.15 -4.79
N ILE A 202 -0.73 -22.37 -3.71
CA ILE A 202 0.57 -21.74 -3.50
C ILE A 202 1.55 -22.16 -4.62
N LYS A 203 1.58 -23.44 -4.97
CA LYS A 203 2.39 -23.95 -6.07
C LYS A 203 2.01 -23.30 -7.40
N TYR A 204 0.73 -23.22 -7.74
CA TYR A 204 0.25 -22.54 -8.96
C TYR A 204 0.74 -21.08 -9.05
N MET A 205 0.72 -20.35 -7.92
CA MET A 205 1.22 -18.97 -7.88
C MET A 205 2.74 -18.88 -8.01
N THR A 206 3.47 -19.77 -7.35
CA THR A 206 4.94 -19.77 -7.38
C THR A 206 5.51 -20.33 -8.67
N ASP A 207 4.81 -21.20 -9.39
CA ASP A 207 5.23 -21.69 -10.70
C ASP A 207 5.37 -20.58 -11.74
N LYS A 208 4.59 -19.49 -11.58
CA LYS A 208 4.68 -18.28 -12.42
C LYS A 208 5.85 -17.37 -12.05
N ILE A 209 6.47 -17.59 -10.90
CA ILE A 209 7.58 -16.77 -10.41
C ILE A 209 8.89 -17.50 -10.72
N PRO A 210 9.82 -16.91 -11.50
CA PRO A 210 11.11 -17.55 -11.81
C PRO A 210 11.91 -18.00 -10.58
N MET A 211 11.90 -17.23 -9.47
CA MET A 211 12.55 -17.61 -8.21
C MET A 211 11.85 -18.77 -7.47
N LYS A 212 10.72 -19.30 -7.98
CA LYS A 212 9.98 -20.48 -7.44
C LYS A 212 9.59 -20.39 -5.97
N ARG A 213 9.41 -19.18 -5.46
CA ARG A 213 8.93 -18.91 -4.10
C ARG A 213 8.08 -17.66 -4.02
N CYS A 214 7.30 -17.54 -2.96
CA CYS A 214 6.70 -16.27 -2.58
C CYS A 214 7.77 -15.28 -2.09
N GLY A 215 7.52 -13.98 -2.28
CA GLY A 215 8.26 -12.94 -1.58
C GLY A 215 7.96 -12.97 -0.08
N LYS A 216 8.89 -12.53 0.75
CA LYS A 216 8.72 -12.42 2.20
C LYS A 216 8.20 -11.03 2.58
N LEU A 217 7.49 -10.93 3.72
CA LEU A 217 7.04 -9.65 4.28
C LEU A 217 8.19 -8.69 4.54
N GLU A 218 9.32 -9.19 5.02
CA GLU A 218 10.52 -8.40 5.23
C GLU A 218 11.08 -7.82 3.93
N GLU A 219 11.05 -8.59 2.82
CA GLU A 219 11.58 -8.13 1.53
C GLU A 219 10.77 -6.95 0.99
N ILE A 220 9.42 -7.01 1.07
CA ILE A 220 8.59 -5.88 0.63
C ILE A 220 8.68 -4.69 1.58
N ALA A 221 8.81 -4.93 2.88
CA ALA A 221 8.98 -3.85 3.86
C ALA A 221 10.30 -3.10 3.65
N ASN A 222 11.40 -3.79 3.37
CA ASN A 222 12.70 -3.20 3.07
C ASN A 222 12.66 -2.36 1.79
N LEU A 223 12.03 -2.86 0.72
CA LEU A 223 11.87 -2.12 -0.54
C LEU A 223 10.98 -0.88 -0.32
N ALA A 224 9.86 -1.03 0.38
CA ALA A 224 8.97 0.08 0.69
C ALA A 224 9.68 1.17 1.51
N ALA A 225 10.45 0.77 2.54
CA ALA A 225 11.23 1.69 3.35
C ALA A 225 12.26 2.48 2.51
N TRP A 226 12.94 1.84 1.56
CA TRP A 226 13.83 2.55 0.66
C TRP A 226 13.07 3.53 -0.24
N ILE A 227 11.96 3.12 -0.85
CA ILE A 227 11.16 3.97 -1.77
C ILE A 227 10.66 5.23 -1.06
N VAL A 228 10.26 5.13 0.22
CA VAL A 228 9.74 6.28 0.98
C VAL A 228 10.83 7.04 1.73
N SER A 229 12.10 6.69 1.55
CA SER A 229 13.24 7.38 2.16
C SER A 229 13.71 8.58 1.32
N LYS A 230 14.62 9.37 1.88
CA LYS A 230 15.33 10.44 1.16
C LYS A 230 16.28 9.88 0.10
N GLU A 231 16.70 8.63 0.22
CA GLU A 231 17.63 7.96 -0.72
C GLU A 231 17.00 7.77 -2.10
N ALA A 232 15.66 7.61 -2.16
CA ALA A 232 14.90 7.47 -3.40
C ALA A 232 14.40 8.83 -3.99
N SER A 233 15.02 9.95 -3.62
CA SER A 233 14.54 11.30 -3.94
C SER A 233 14.42 11.63 -5.44
N PHE A 234 15.13 10.91 -6.31
CA PHE A 234 15.04 11.09 -7.78
C PHE A 234 14.05 10.11 -8.46
N ASN A 235 13.23 9.42 -7.65
CA ASN A 235 12.21 8.49 -8.16
C ASN A 235 10.81 9.03 -7.87
N THR A 236 10.04 9.35 -8.93
CA THR A 236 8.62 9.67 -8.84
C THR A 236 7.89 9.18 -10.09
N GLY A 237 6.63 8.79 -9.94
CA GLY A 237 5.81 8.27 -11.04
C GLY A 237 6.19 6.85 -11.48
N PHE A 238 7.03 6.13 -10.73
CA PHE A 238 7.53 4.82 -11.09
C PHE A 238 6.82 3.69 -10.33
N THR A 239 6.73 2.53 -10.96
CA THR A 239 6.21 1.30 -10.36
C THR A 239 7.35 0.30 -10.24
N PHE A 240 7.79 0.05 -9.02
CA PHE A 240 8.85 -0.91 -8.69
C PHE A 240 8.29 -2.33 -8.71
N ASP A 241 8.94 -3.22 -9.46
CA ASP A 241 8.59 -4.63 -9.48
C ASP A 241 9.21 -5.37 -8.29
N MET A 242 8.39 -6.15 -7.60
CA MET A 242 8.82 -7.09 -6.59
C MET A 242 8.23 -8.46 -6.90
N THR A 243 8.73 -9.08 -7.95
CA THR A 243 8.04 -10.18 -8.63
C THR A 243 8.86 -11.46 -8.74
N GLY A 244 10.10 -11.48 -8.19
CA GLY A 244 10.99 -12.65 -8.31
C GLY A 244 11.31 -13.02 -9.77
N GLY A 245 11.38 -12.00 -10.65
CA GLY A 245 11.67 -12.15 -12.07
C GLY A 245 10.44 -12.35 -12.98
N ARG A 246 9.21 -12.30 -12.43
CA ARG A 246 7.99 -12.51 -13.21
C ARG A 246 7.68 -11.33 -14.13
N ALA A 247 7.77 -10.11 -13.65
CA ALA A 247 7.61 -8.91 -14.48
C ALA A 247 8.92 -8.58 -15.20
N VAL A 248 8.81 -8.12 -16.44
CA VAL A 248 9.95 -7.81 -17.32
C VAL A 248 9.88 -6.41 -17.97
N TYR A 249 8.90 -5.59 -17.57
CA TYR A 249 8.76 -4.22 -18.10
C TYR A 249 8.17 -3.29 -17.04
#